data_53de641c1333526c09a16a479bc3f23e
#
_entry.id   53de641c1333526c09a16a479bc3f23e
#
_cell.length_a   1.000
_cell.length_b   1.000
_cell.length_c   1.000
_cell.angle_alpha   90.00
_cell.angle_beta   90.00
_cell.angle_gamma   90.00
#
_symmetry.space_group_name_H-M   'P 1'
#
loop_
_entity.id
_entity.type
_entity.pdbx_description
1 polymer ?
#
loop_
_entity_poly.entity_id
_entity_poly.type
_entity_poly.pdbx_seq_one_letter_code
_entity_poly.pdbx_strand_id
1 'polypeptide(L)'
;HIIAKIRESDKDRLVTILVDSLAAATTKVEMDADFDKDGWATSKAIIISKAMRKITNMIARQQVALIFTNQLRQKLGVMFGDPWTTSGGKALPFHASTRVRLKNAGQIKDTKKNTIGIKIKAQVIKNRLGPPLRIAEFMLYFDRGISDYDSWLTVMKDHKLVKTAGAWYTFNDSETGKDVKFLSKDFHDMMETNLELKEKIYSLICDKAILKYQTNTLGIDDVIETDQVVDEL
;
A
#
# COMPACT_ATOMS: atom_id res chain seq x y z
N HIS A 1 -2.28 -26.70 9.26
CA HIS A 1 -2.17 -27.90 8.40
C HIS A 1 -1.59 -27.57 7.02
N ILE A 2 -2.10 -26.58 6.26
CA ILE A 2 -1.61 -26.26 4.90
C ILE A 2 -0.12 -25.88 4.92
N ILE A 3 0.27 -24.94 5.80
CA ILE A 3 1.68 -24.53 5.94
C ILE A 3 2.56 -25.74 6.31
N ALA A 4 2.13 -26.59 7.23
CA ALA A 4 2.88 -27.80 7.61
C ALA A 4 3.13 -28.72 6.40
N LYS A 5 2.09 -28.99 5.62
CA LYS A 5 2.22 -29.81 4.39
C LYS A 5 3.16 -29.20 3.35
N ILE A 6 3.13 -27.87 3.17
CA ILE A 6 4.05 -27.20 2.28
C ILE A 6 5.50 -27.35 2.79
N ARG A 7 5.73 -27.27 4.09
CA ARG A 7 7.06 -27.41 4.70
C ARG A 7 7.61 -28.84 4.64
N GLU A 8 6.74 -29.84 4.57
CA GLU A 8 7.15 -31.23 4.31
C GLU A 8 7.73 -31.42 2.89
N SER A 9 7.20 -30.68 1.92
CA SER A 9 7.66 -30.77 0.51
C SER A 9 8.76 -29.76 0.16
N ASP A 10 8.72 -28.56 0.75
CA ASP A 10 9.65 -27.47 0.46
C ASP A 10 9.78 -26.54 1.69
N LYS A 11 10.95 -26.62 2.34
CA LYS A 11 11.21 -25.88 3.60
C LYS A 11 11.37 -24.39 3.39
N ASP A 12 11.83 -23.96 2.22
CA ASP A 12 12.25 -22.58 1.95
C ASP A 12 11.24 -21.80 1.07
N ARG A 13 10.18 -22.44 0.64
CA ARG A 13 9.16 -21.81 -0.20
C ARG A 13 8.49 -20.63 0.51
N LEU A 14 8.50 -19.47 -0.13
CA LEU A 14 7.70 -18.33 0.32
C LEU A 14 6.20 -18.65 0.15
N VAL A 15 5.43 -18.50 1.22
CA VAL A 15 3.98 -18.71 1.21
C VAL A 15 3.26 -17.40 1.49
N THR A 16 2.39 -16.99 0.58
CA THR A 16 1.51 -15.83 0.79
C THR A 16 0.09 -16.30 1.08
N ILE A 17 -0.48 -15.84 2.18
CA ILE A 17 -1.87 -16.10 2.58
C ILE A 17 -2.63 -14.78 2.59
N LEU A 18 -3.66 -14.68 1.76
CA LEU A 18 -4.57 -13.54 1.71
C LEU A 18 -5.91 -13.91 2.35
N VAL A 19 -6.35 -13.09 3.31
CA VAL A 19 -7.66 -13.20 3.95
C VAL A 19 -8.50 -11.98 3.59
N ASP A 20 -9.46 -12.15 2.71
CA ASP A 20 -10.40 -11.11 2.25
C ASP A 20 -11.83 -11.50 2.69
N SER A 21 -12.39 -10.83 3.65
CA SER A 21 -11.84 -9.83 4.55
C SER A 21 -12.05 -10.23 6.01
N LEU A 22 -11.25 -9.71 6.92
CA LEU A 22 -11.45 -9.94 8.36
C LEU A 22 -12.80 -9.40 8.85
N ALA A 23 -13.32 -8.35 8.20
CA ALA A 23 -14.65 -7.79 8.51
C ALA A 23 -15.77 -8.80 8.26
N ALA A 24 -15.65 -9.61 7.21
CA ALA A 24 -16.63 -10.63 6.82
C ALA A 24 -16.49 -11.95 7.61
N ALA A 25 -15.37 -12.17 8.30
CA ALA A 25 -15.18 -13.37 9.09
C ALA A 25 -16.17 -13.41 10.28
N THR A 26 -16.98 -14.45 10.33
CA THR A 26 -17.98 -14.68 11.38
C THR A 26 -17.42 -15.66 12.42
N THR A 27 -17.72 -15.43 13.69
CA THR A 27 -17.37 -16.37 14.77
C THR A 27 -18.51 -17.38 14.95
N LYS A 28 -18.18 -18.56 15.48
CA LYS A 28 -19.21 -19.56 15.78
C LYS A 28 -20.30 -19.00 16.71
N VAL A 29 -19.91 -18.17 17.67
CA VAL A 29 -20.85 -17.49 18.58
C VAL A 29 -21.79 -16.54 17.81
N GLU A 30 -21.31 -15.85 16.79
CA GLU A 30 -22.16 -15.01 15.91
C GLU A 30 -23.08 -15.85 15.04
N MET A 31 -22.66 -17.05 14.61
CA MET A 31 -23.47 -17.94 13.78
C MET A 31 -24.61 -18.62 14.57
N ASP A 32 -24.35 -18.94 15.84
CA ASP A 32 -25.27 -19.72 16.67
C ASP A 32 -26.27 -18.83 17.45
N ALA A 33 -26.18 -17.53 17.34
CA ALA A 33 -26.99 -16.62 18.12
C ALA A 33 -28.10 -15.95 17.32
N ASP A 34 -29.17 -15.57 18.03
CA ASP A 34 -30.30 -14.85 17.48
C ASP A 34 -29.95 -13.41 17.12
N PHE A 35 -30.63 -12.84 16.10
CA PHE A 35 -30.33 -11.51 15.57
C PHE A 35 -30.52 -10.36 16.57
N ASP A 36 -31.24 -10.59 17.65
CA ASP A 36 -31.62 -9.58 18.65
C ASP A 36 -30.63 -9.43 19.82
N LYS A 37 -29.53 -10.17 19.83
CA LYS A 37 -28.55 -10.12 20.96
C LYS A 37 -27.41 -9.16 20.68
N ASP A 38 -27.21 -8.17 21.56
CA ASP A 38 -26.07 -7.28 21.58
C ASP A 38 -24.80 -7.95 22.17
N GLY A 39 -23.61 -7.47 21.81
CA GLY A 39 -22.34 -7.90 22.43
C GLY A 39 -21.35 -8.64 21.51
N TRP A 40 -21.70 -8.90 20.29
CA TRP A 40 -20.89 -9.63 19.29
C TRP A 40 -19.56 -9.01 18.98
N ALA A 41 -19.49 -7.68 18.91
CA ALA A 41 -18.27 -6.97 18.55
C ALA A 41 -17.12 -7.24 19.56
N THR A 42 -17.45 -7.35 20.85
CA THR A 42 -16.48 -7.64 21.91
C THR A 42 -15.99 -9.09 21.82
N SER A 43 -16.90 -10.05 21.65
CA SER A 43 -16.57 -11.46 21.47
C SER A 43 -15.63 -11.66 20.26
N LYS A 44 -15.97 -11.07 19.11
CA LYS A 44 -15.17 -11.12 17.90
C LYS A 44 -13.77 -10.55 18.14
N ALA A 45 -13.65 -9.41 18.81
CA ALA A 45 -12.35 -8.80 19.11
C ALA A 45 -11.47 -9.71 20.00
N ILE A 46 -12.05 -10.40 20.99
CA ILE A 46 -11.34 -11.36 21.87
C ILE A 46 -10.83 -12.55 21.03
N ILE A 47 -11.70 -13.14 20.20
CA ILE A 47 -11.35 -14.31 19.37
C ILE A 47 -10.23 -13.93 18.38
N ILE A 48 -10.36 -12.78 17.70
CA ILE A 48 -9.32 -12.29 16.78
C ILE A 48 -8.00 -12.05 17.52
N SER A 49 -8.05 -11.48 18.73
CA SER A 49 -6.85 -11.27 19.55
C SER A 49 -6.13 -12.57 19.89
N LYS A 50 -6.87 -13.61 20.28
CA LYS A 50 -6.32 -14.95 20.55
C LYS A 50 -5.76 -15.59 19.27
N ALA A 51 -6.48 -15.47 18.17
CA ALA A 51 -6.05 -15.99 16.86
C ALA A 51 -4.75 -15.31 16.40
N MET A 52 -4.65 -13.98 16.47
CA MET A 52 -3.45 -13.26 16.06
C MET A 52 -2.22 -13.67 16.84
N ARG A 53 -2.30 -13.81 18.16
CA ARG A 53 -1.19 -14.31 18.98
C ARG A 53 -0.74 -15.70 18.54
N LYS A 54 -1.68 -16.61 18.32
CA LYS A 54 -1.38 -17.98 17.92
C LYS A 54 -0.77 -18.03 16.51
N ILE A 55 -1.38 -17.32 15.55
CA ILE A 55 -0.92 -17.28 14.16
C ILE A 55 0.48 -16.65 14.07
N THR A 56 0.71 -15.52 14.73
CA THR A 56 2.02 -14.84 14.70
C THR A 56 3.13 -15.78 15.19
N ASN A 57 2.90 -16.53 16.27
CA ASN A 57 3.87 -17.50 16.77
C ASN A 57 4.09 -18.67 15.79
N MET A 58 3.00 -19.13 15.15
CA MET A 58 3.08 -20.25 14.20
C MET A 58 3.83 -19.91 12.91
N ILE A 59 3.67 -18.69 12.39
CA ILE A 59 4.29 -18.26 11.14
C ILE A 59 5.65 -17.61 11.35
N ALA A 60 6.02 -17.26 12.58
CA ALA A 60 7.33 -16.73 12.89
C ALA A 60 8.42 -17.70 12.39
N ARG A 61 9.38 -17.18 11.63
CA ARG A 61 10.48 -17.95 11.02
C ARG A 61 10.06 -18.96 9.95
N GLN A 62 8.83 -18.88 9.41
CA GLN A 62 8.34 -19.84 8.40
C GLN A 62 8.18 -19.23 7.00
N GLN A 63 8.76 -18.07 6.74
CA GLN A 63 8.68 -17.38 5.44
C GLN A 63 7.23 -17.27 4.91
N VAL A 64 6.30 -16.91 5.80
CA VAL A 64 4.90 -16.72 5.48
C VAL A 64 4.55 -15.24 5.49
N ALA A 65 4.09 -14.73 4.35
CA ALA A 65 3.45 -13.43 4.23
C ALA A 65 1.94 -13.58 4.48
N LEU A 66 1.43 -13.00 5.56
CA LEU A 66 0.00 -13.03 5.90
C LEU A 66 -0.61 -11.65 5.69
N ILE A 67 -1.56 -11.56 4.76
CA ILE A 67 -2.20 -10.33 4.35
C ILE A 67 -3.69 -10.38 4.73
N PHE A 68 -4.16 -9.34 5.42
CA PHE A 68 -5.58 -9.16 5.72
C PHE A 68 -6.10 -7.91 5.04
N THR A 69 -7.23 -8.02 4.35
CA THR A 69 -8.06 -6.86 4.03
C THR A 69 -9.03 -6.60 5.18
N ASN A 70 -9.35 -5.33 5.40
CA ASN A 70 -10.32 -4.92 6.42
C ASN A 70 -11.04 -3.65 6.00
N GLN A 71 -12.26 -3.45 6.50
CA GLN A 71 -13.06 -2.27 6.23
C GLN A 71 -12.79 -1.17 7.27
N LEU A 72 -12.66 0.06 6.79
CA LEU A 72 -12.62 1.25 7.63
C LEU A 72 -14.04 1.64 8.03
N ARG A 73 -14.21 1.95 9.32
CA ARG A 73 -15.45 2.47 9.88
C ARG A 73 -15.15 3.78 10.58
N GLN A 74 -16.05 4.72 10.48
CA GLN A 74 -15.94 5.99 11.20
C GLN A 74 -16.44 5.81 12.64
N LYS A 75 -15.68 6.28 13.60
CA LYS A 75 -16.12 6.38 14.98
C LYS A 75 -17.04 7.58 15.12
N LEU A 76 -18.23 7.37 15.64
CA LEU A 76 -19.16 8.46 15.95
C LEU A 76 -18.65 9.24 17.16
N GLY A 77 -18.82 10.56 17.14
CA GLY A 77 -18.51 11.44 18.29
C GLY A 77 -17.02 11.74 18.52
N VAL A 78 -16.12 11.36 17.62
CA VAL A 78 -14.69 11.73 17.71
C VAL A 78 -14.48 13.12 17.10
N MET A 79 -14.26 14.12 17.94
CA MET A 79 -13.98 15.50 17.53
C MET A 79 -12.49 15.74 17.23
N PHE A 80 -11.59 14.98 17.86
CA PHE A 80 -10.13 15.12 17.72
C PHE A 80 -9.46 13.77 17.46
N GLY A 81 -8.37 13.75 16.68
CA GLY A 81 -7.60 12.55 16.34
C GLY A 81 -8.14 11.77 15.15
N ASP A 82 -7.66 10.53 14.94
CA ASP A 82 -8.06 9.69 13.80
C ASP A 82 -9.47 9.11 14.02
N PRO A 83 -10.48 9.55 13.26
CA PRO A 83 -11.85 9.07 13.38
C PRO A 83 -12.03 7.65 12.82
N TRP A 84 -11.01 7.09 12.17
CA TRP A 84 -11.14 5.80 11.52
C TRP A 84 -10.78 4.63 12.43
N THR A 85 -11.58 3.59 12.37
CA THR A 85 -11.36 2.32 13.07
C THR A 85 -11.60 1.14 12.12
N THR A 86 -11.14 -0.04 12.53
CA THR A 86 -11.34 -1.29 11.78
C THR A 86 -12.06 -2.32 12.64
N SER A 87 -12.76 -3.26 12.01
CA SER A 87 -13.33 -4.41 12.70
C SER A 87 -12.24 -5.28 13.35
N GLY A 88 -12.56 -5.94 14.46
CA GLY A 88 -11.65 -6.89 15.11
C GLY A 88 -10.77 -6.32 16.22
N GLY A 89 -11.07 -5.11 16.71
CA GLY A 89 -10.40 -4.50 17.85
C GLY A 89 -8.96 -4.07 17.56
N LYS A 90 -8.15 -3.94 18.65
CA LYS A 90 -6.77 -3.41 18.59
C LYS A 90 -5.71 -4.47 18.25
N ALA A 91 -6.05 -5.77 18.26
CA ALA A 91 -5.06 -6.83 18.08
C ALA A 91 -4.41 -6.84 16.70
N LEU A 92 -5.21 -6.72 15.63
CA LEU A 92 -4.69 -6.70 14.28
C LEU A 92 -3.75 -5.50 14.01
N PRO A 93 -4.14 -4.24 14.36
CA PRO A 93 -3.21 -3.11 14.33
C PRO A 93 -1.92 -3.31 15.11
N PHE A 94 -1.98 -3.99 16.25
CA PHE A 94 -0.81 -4.26 17.08
C PHE A 94 0.14 -5.25 16.42
N HIS A 95 -0.38 -6.40 15.95
CA HIS A 95 0.44 -7.48 15.37
C HIS A 95 0.96 -7.17 13.97
N ALA A 96 0.23 -6.40 13.16
CA ALA A 96 0.63 -6.08 11.80
C ALA A 96 2.00 -5.38 11.75
N SER A 97 2.89 -5.85 10.88
CA SER A 97 4.17 -5.22 10.60
C SER A 97 3.99 -3.97 9.72
N THR A 98 3.16 -4.06 8.71
CA THR A 98 2.81 -2.96 7.82
C THR A 98 1.30 -2.80 7.74
N ARG A 99 0.83 -1.55 7.74
CA ARG A 99 -0.58 -1.21 7.53
C ARG A 99 -0.69 -0.13 6.47
N VAL A 100 -1.50 -0.40 5.47
CA VAL A 100 -1.77 0.54 4.37
C VAL A 100 -3.24 0.90 4.38
N ARG A 101 -3.53 2.20 4.31
CA ARG A 101 -4.88 2.74 4.18
C ARG A 101 -5.08 3.14 2.73
N LEU A 102 -6.13 2.60 2.10
CA LEU A 102 -6.54 2.98 0.76
C LEU A 102 -7.72 3.94 0.83
N LYS A 103 -7.66 5.00 0.02
CA LYS A 103 -8.75 5.98 -0.13
C LYS A 103 -9.00 6.23 -1.61
N ASN A 104 -10.27 6.39 -1.98
CA ASN A 104 -10.64 6.94 -3.28
C ASN A 104 -10.25 8.44 -3.30
N ALA A 105 -9.43 8.84 -4.25
CA ALA A 105 -8.93 10.20 -4.43
C ALA A 105 -9.56 10.92 -5.65
N GLY A 106 -10.45 10.25 -6.37
CA GLY A 106 -11.16 10.85 -7.51
C GLY A 106 -11.55 9.83 -8.57
N GLN A 107 -12.31 10.30 -9.56
CA GLN A 107 -12.76 9.51 -10.70
C GLN A 107 -11.88 9.80 -11.92
N ILE A 108 -11.62 8.77 -12.70
CA ILE A 108 -11.00 8.87 -14.03
C ILE A 108 -12.14 8.83 -15.05
N LYS A 109 -12.19 9.81 -15.92
CA LYS A 109 -13.25 9.93 -16.94
C LYS A 109 -12.67 9.89 -18.34
N ASP A 110 -13.42 9.29 -19.26
CA ASP A 110 -13.13 9.35 -20.69
C ASP A 110 -13.55 10.69 -21.30
N THR A 111 -13.31 10.85 -22.60
CA THR A 111 -13.69 12.06 -23.38
C THR A 111 -15.19 12.30 -23.42
N LYS A 112 -16.01 11.25 -23.23
CA LYS A 112 -17.46 11.29 -23.16
C LYS A 112 -17.99 11.51 -21.74
N LYS A 113 -17.10 11.79 -20.76
CA LYS A 113 -17.38 11.98 -19.32
C LYS A 113 -17.87 10.71 -18.58
N ASN A 114 -17.74 9.52 -19.17
CA ASN A 114 -18.04 8.27 -18.47
C ASN A 114 -16.90 7.97 -17.48
N THR A 115 -17.24 7.46 -16.30
CA THR A 115 -16.24 7.04 -15.32
C THR A 115 -15.67 5.69 -15.75
N ILE A 116 -14.38 5.64 -16.06
CA ILE A 116 -13.64 4.46 -16.53
C ILE A 116 -12.68 3.90 -15.48
N GLY A 117 -12.55 4.59 -14.35
CA GLY A 117 -11.67 4.17 -13.27
C GLY A 117 -11.70 5.13 -12.10
N ILE A 118 -10.87 4.85 -11.11
CA ILE A 118 -10.71 5.68 -9.92
C ILE A 118 -9.23 5.89 -9.62
N LYS A 119 -8.90 7.05 -9.04
CA LYS A 119 -7.60 7.34 -8.48
C LYS A 119 -7.58 6.88 -7.03
N ILE A 120 -6.60 6.07 -6.67
CA ILE A 120 -6.42 5.53 -5.33
C ILE A 120 -5.24 6.24 -4.66
N LYS A 121 -5.45 6.65 -3.42
CA LYS A 121 -4.39 7.11 -2.52
C LYS A 121 -4.12 6.04 -1.48
N ALA A 122 -2.90 5.46 -1.51
CA ALA A 122 -2.40 4.50 -0.55
C ALA A 122 -1.49 5.21 0.45
N GLN A 123 -1.81 5.11 1.73
CA GLN A 123 -1.02 5.69 2.82
C GLN A 123 -0.52 4.59 3.76
N VAL A 124 0.77 4.53 3.96
CA VAL A 124 1.39 3.64 4.95
C VAL A 124 1.22 4.23 6.34
N ILE A 125 0.24 3.75 7.10
CA ILE A 125 -0.07 4.26 8.45
C ILE A 125 0.73 3.60 9.56
N LYS A 126 1.37 2.46 9.29
CA LYS A 126 2.31 1.76 10.17
C LYS A 126 3.30 0.99 9.32
N ASN A 127 4.57 1.06 9.69
CA ASN A 127 5.60 0.22 9.08
C ASN A 127 6.69 -0.08 10.13
N ARG A 128 6.99 -1.36 10.32
CA ARG A 128 8.11 -1.81 11.16
C ARG A 128 9.37 -2.11 10.35
N LEU A 129 9.23 -2.18 9.04
CA LEU A 129 10.31 -2.54 8.11
C LEU A 129 10.94 -1.32 7.44
N GLY A 130 10.41 -0.12 7.74
CA GLY A 130 10.88 1.12 7.13
C GLY A 130 10.05 2.33 7.58
N PRO A 131 10.28 3.53 7.00
CA PRO A 131 9.57 4.74 7.37
C PRO A 131 8.06 4.60 7.15
N PRO A 132 7.23 4.94 8.15
CA PRO A 132 5.78 5.05 7.98
C PRO A 132 5.40 6.37 7.29
N LEU A 133 4.11 6.62 7.16
CA LEU A 133 3.47 7.86 6.67
C LEU A 133 3.71 8.19 5.19
N ARG A 134 4.38 7.31 4.44
CA ARG A 134 4.54 7.51 2.98
C ARG A 134 3.20 7.33 2.26
N ILE A 135 3.05 8.09 1.19
CA ILE A 135 1.86 8.10 0.35
C ILE A 135 2.28 7.75 -1.08
N ALA A 136 1.50 6.88 -1.72
CA ALA A 136 1.54 6.63 -3.14
C ALA A 136 0.14 6.83 -3.73
N GLU A 137 0.08 7.38 -4.93
CA GLU A 137 -1.16 7.50 -5.68
C GLU A 137 -1.03 6.70 -6.98
N PHE A 138 -2.08 5.95 -7.32
CA PHE A 138 -2.11 5.17 -8.54
C PHE A 138 -3.52 5.14 -9.14
N MET A 139 -3.60 4.80 -10.42
CA MET A 139 -4.85 4.70 -11.16
C MET A 139 -5.32 3.26 -11.24
N LEU A 140 -6.59 3.04 -10.92
CA LEU A 140 -7.27 1.75 -11.03
C LEU A 140 -8.38 1.89 -12.09
N TYR A 141 -8.17 1.28 -13.23
CA TYR A 141 -9.14 1.22 -14.33
C TYR A 141 -10.06 0.00 -14.17
N PHE A 142 -11.32 0.14 -14.57
CA PHE A 142 -12.32 -0.92 -14.40
C PHE A 142 -12.15 -2.06 -15.40
N ASP A 143 -11.51 -1.80 -16.53
CA ASP A 143 -11.28 -2.76 -17.62
C ASP A 143 -9.94 -3.52 -17.50
N ARG A 144 -8.90 -2.89 -16.91
CA ARG A 144 -7.52 -3.42 -16.92
C ARG A 144 -6.81 -3.42 -15.56
N GLY A 145 -7.48 -2.91 -14.51
CA GLY A 145 -6.90 -2.88 -13.18
C GLY A 145 -5.91 -1.72 -12.94
N ILE A 146 -4.84 -1.97 -12.20
CA ILE A 146 -3.85 -0.94 -11.83
C ILE A 146 -2.96 -0.63 -13.03
N SER A 147 -2.78 0.68 -13.31
CA SER A 147 -1.82 1.16 -14.32
C SER A 147 -0.52 1.57 -13.64
N ASP A 148 0.52 0.78 -13.83
CA ASP A 148 1.86 1.08 -13.31
C ASP A 148 2.49 2.28 -14.08
N TYR A 149 2.31 2.36 -15.39
CA TYR A 149 2.94 3.39 -16.21
C TYR A 149 2.44 4.80 -15.92
N ASP A 150 1.16 4.97 -15.59
CA ASP A 150 0.64 6.25 -15.12
C ASP A 150 1.29 6.68 -13.79
N SER A 151 1.55 5.70 -12.92
CA SER A 151 2.26 5.92 -11.66
C SER A 151 3.73 6.28 -11.91
N TRP A 152 4.39 5.63 -12.88
CA TRP A 152 5.75 5.94 -13.28
C TRP A 152 5.89 7.37 -13.78
N LEU A 153 5.00 7.82 -14.65
CA LEU A 153 4.99 9.21 -15.15
C LEU A 153 4.87 10.23 -14.00
N THR A 154 4.02 9.92 -13.01
CA THR A 154 3.86 10.77 -11.84
C THR A 154 5.17 10.84 -11.05
N VAL A 155 5.79 9.70 -10.75
CA VAL A 155 7.06 9.62 -10.02
C VAL A 155 8.18 10.31 -10.80
N MET A 156 8.27 10.08 -12.11
CA MET A 156 9.27 10.73 -12.97
C MET A 156 9.15 12.25 -12.94
N LYS A 157 7.93 12.78 -12.92
CA LYS A 157 7.67 14.22 -12.83
C LYS A 157 8.06 14.75 -11.44
N ASP A 158 7.62 14.11 -10.38
CA ASP A 158 7.85 14.54 -9.00
C ASP A 158 9.36 14.56 -8.66
N HIS A 159 10.09 13.57 -9.18
CA HIS A 159 11.55 13.48 -9.01
C HIS A 159 12.36 14.21 -10.09
N LYS A 160 11.71 14.99 -10.97
CA LYS A 160 12.36 15.76 -12.05
C LYS A 160 13.20 14.90 -13.00
N LEU A 161 12.82 13.65 -13.21
CA LEU A 161 13.47 12.73 -14.15
C LEU A 161 13.06 13.00 -15.60
N VAL A 162 12.00 13.74 -15.80
CA VAL A 162 11.53 14.23 -17.10
C VAL A 162 11.30 15.73 -17.07
N LYS A 163 11.55 16.38 -18.18
CA LYS A 163 11.11 17.76 -18.44
C LYS A 163 9.72 17.72 -19.05
N THR A 164 8.83 18.61 -18.62
CA THR A 164 7.46 18.69 -19.14
C THR A 164 7.22 20.02 -19.81
N ALA A 165 6.61 19.98 -21.02
CA ALA A 165 6.21 21.17 -21.76
C ALA A 165 4.80 20.94 -22.35
N GLY A 166 3.77 21.44 -21.67
CA GLY A 166 2.37 21.12 -21.97
C GLY A 166 2.10 19.62 -21.82
N ALA A 167 1.65 18.96 -22.88
CA ALA A 167 1.39 17.52 -22.93
C ALA A 167 2.64 16.66 -23.23
N TRP A 168 3.77 17.33 -23.55
CA TRP A 168 5.01 16.66 -23.90
C TRP A 168 5.89 16.39 -22.69
N TYR A 169 6.48 15.21 -22.70
CA TYR A 169 7.51 14.77 -21.77
C TYR A 169 8.83 14.57 -22.53
N THR A 170 9.94 14.96 -21.92
CA THR A 170 11.27 14.72 -22.45
C THR A 170 12.10 14.00 -21.39
N PHE A 171 12.46 12.77 -21.65
CA PHE A 171 13.38 11.97 -20.86
C PHE A 171 14.77 12.08 -21.46
N ASN A 172 15.77 12.46 -20.65
CA ASN A 172 17.17 12.46 -21.08
C ASN A 172 17.80 11.13 -20.63
N ASP A 173 18.15 10.30 -21.60
CA ASP A 173 18.89 9.06 -21.35
C ASP A 173 20.37 9.41 -21.06
N SER A 174 20.77 9.32 -19.80
CA SER A 174 22.13 9.67 -19.35
C SER A 174 23.21 8.76 -19.96
N GLU A 175 22.87 7.55 -20.40
CA GLU A 175 23.82 6.62 -21.00
C GLU A 175 24.11 6.94 -22.46
N THR A 176 23.06 7.27 -23.21
CA THR A 176 23.17 7.57 -24.64
C THR A 176 23.29 9.06 -24.96
N GLY A 177 22.99 9.93 -23.99
CA GLY A 177 22.93 11.37 -24.14
C GLY A 177 21.77 11.85 -25.03
N LYS A 178 20.84 10.96 -25.39
CA LYS A 178 19.73 11.29 -26.28
C LYS A 178 18.48 11.68 -25.51
N ASP A 179 17.76 12.66 -26.04
CA ASP A 179 16.46 13.06 -25.55
C ASP A 179 15.35 12.22 -26.20
N VAL A 180 14.58 11.52 -25.39
CA VAL A 180 13.37 10.80 -25.83
C VAL A 180 12.14 11.66 -25.52
N LYS A 181 11.47 12.14 -26.56
CA LYS A 181 10.26 12.95 -26.44
C LYS A 181 9.01 12.12 -26.71
N PHE A 182 8.01 12.24 -25.86
CA PHE A 182 6.75 11.50 -25.98
C PHE A 182 5.57 12.27 -25.38
N LEU A 183 4.37 11.92 -25.77
CA LEU A 183 3.14 12.35 -25.11
C LEU A 183 2.76 11.37 -24.01
N SER A 184 2.11 11.83 -22.95
CA SER A 184 1.69 10.93 -21.85
C SER A 184 0.81 9.77 -22.34
N LYS A 185 -0.03 10.00 -23.34
CA LYS A 185 -0.89 8.97 -23.95
C LYS A 185 -0.12 7.85 -24.65
N ASP A 186 1.06 8.17 -25.20
CA ASP A 186 1.88 7.22 -25.96
C ASP A 186 2.87 6.47 -25.07
N PHE A 187 2.98 6.87 -23.78
CA PHE A 187 3.94 6.30 -22.85
C PHE A 187 3.70 4.81 -22.58
N HIS A 188 2.45 4.41 -22.48
CA HIS A 188 2.09 3.00 -22.27
C HIS A 188 2.60 2.12 -23.43
N ASP A 189 2.27 2.49 -24.66
CA ASP A 189 2.68 1.74 -25.84
C ASP A 189 4.21 1.74 -26.02
N MET A 190 4.86 2.85 -25.67
CA MET A 190 6.31 2.95 -25.69
C MET A 190 6.97 2.00 -24.70
N MET A 191 6.41 1.84 -23.49
CA MET A 191 6.93 0.91 -22.47
C MET A 191 6.69 -0.56 -22.83
N GLU A 192 5.61 -0.87 -23.53
CA GLU A 192 5.33 -2.24 -23.98
C GLU A 192 6.17 -2.65 -25.19
N THR A 193 6.53 -1.69 -26.05
CA THR A 193 7.27 -1.96 -27.28
C THR A 193 8.79 -1.87 -27.12
N ASN A 194 9.29 -1.09 -26.16
CA ASN A 194 10.71 -0.87 -25.91
C ASN A 194 11.13 -1.35 -24.52
N LEU A 195 11.44 -2.63 -24.42
CA LEU A 195 11.81 -3.28 -23.17
C LEU A 195 13.09 -2.70 -22.54
N GLU A 196 14.07 -2.32 -23.35
CA GLU A 196 15.31 -1.73 -22.83
C GLU A 196 15.05 -0.38 -22.17
N LEU A 197 14.29 0.50 -22.79
CA LEU A 197 13.89 1.78 -22.21
C LEU A 197 13.03 1.59 -20.96
N LYS A 198 12.14 0.60 -20.97
CA LYS A 198 11.32 0.23 -19.81
C LYS A 198 12.18 -0.15 -18.60
N GLU A 199 13.15 -1.02 -18.77
CA GLU A 199 14.04 -1.44 -17.70
C GLU A 199 14.89 -0.29 -17.16
N LYS A 200 15.41 0.57 -18.03
CA LYS A 200 16.14 1.77 -17.65
C LYS A 200 15.29 2.72 -16.80
N ILE A 201 14.10 3.06 -17.27
CA ILE A 201 13.17 3.94 -16.55
C ILE A 201 12.78 3.33 -15.22
N TYR A 202 12.46 2.03 -15.19
CA TYR A 202 12.11 1.34 -13.95
C TYR A 202 13.24 1.36 -12.93
N SER A 203 14.46 1.04 -13.34
CA SER A 203 15.64 1.09 -12.48
C SER A 203 15.86 2.49 -11.91
N LEU A 204 15.76 3.52 -12.75
CA LEU A 204 15.92 4.91 -12.35
C LEU A 204 14.84 5.36 -11.35
N ILE A 205 13.59 4.96 -11.56
CA ILE A 205 12.48 5.22 -10.62
C ILE A 205 12.76 4.54 -9.29
N CYS A 206 13.16 3.26 -9.31
CA CYS A 206 13.49 2.53 -8.10
C CYS A 206 14.63 3.19 -7.32
N ASP A 207 15.67 3.63 -7.99
CA ASP A 207 16.80 4.29 -7.35
C ASP A 207 16.45 5.64 -6.71
N LYS A 208 15.53 6.37 -7.30
CA LYS A 208 15.12 7.70 -6.81
C LYS A 208 13.96 7.67 -5.82
N ALA A 209 12.97 6.78 -6.03
CA ALA A 209 11.74 6.74 -5.23
C ALA A 209 11.83 5.77 -4.05
N ILE A 210 12.61 4.68 -4.17
CA ILE A 210 12.80 3.73 -3.08
C ILE A 210 13.89 4.25 -2.16
N LEU A 211 13.53 4.53 -0.90
CA LEU A 211 14.51 4.87 0.12
C LEU A 211 15.40 3.66 0.40
N LYS A 212 16.63 3.73 -0.05
CA LYS A 212 17.66 2.81 0.39
C LYS A 212 17.99 3.17 1.84
N TYR A 213 17.80 2.24 2.77
CA TYR A 213 18.30 2.38 4.14
C TYR A 213 19.82 2.45 4.08
N GLN A 214 20.35 3.66 4.18
CA GLN A 214 21.73 3.83 4.56
C GLN A 214 21.74 3.80 6.09
N THR A 215 22.48 2.87 6.66
CA THR A 215 22.82 2.84 8.09
C THR A 215 23.86 3.93 8.40
N ASN A 216 23.61 5.15 7.96
CA ASN A 216 24.37 6.27 8.46
C ASN A 216 23.80 6.55 9.85
N THR A 217 24.60 6.28 10.86
CA THR A 217 24.44 6.89 12.16
C THR A 217 24.45 8.39 11.93
N LEU A 218 23.26 9.01 11.95
CA LEU A 218 23.17 10.46 12.04
C LEU A 218 23.93 10.85 13.30
N GLY A 219 24.95 11.68 13.17
CA GLY A 219 25.58 12.30 14.33
C GLY A 219 24.53 13.14 15.05
N ILE A 220 24.74 13.39 16.34
CA ILE A 220 23.84 14.24 17.14
C ILE A 220 23.70 15.61 16.50
N ASP A 221 24.73 16.08 15.79
CA ASP A 221 24.77 17.38 15.12
C ASP A 221 23.95 17.45 13.82
N ASP A 222 23.49 16.29 13.29
CA ASP A 222 22.64 16.20 12.10
C ASP A 222 21.14 16.25 12.43
N VAL A 223 20.80 16.33 13.72
CA VAL A 223 19.42 16.46 14.18
C VAL A 223 19.02 17.92 14.10
N ILE A 224 18.33 18.31 13.06
CA ILE A 224 17.65 19.61 13.00
C ILE A 224 16.46 19.54 13.98
N GLU A 225 16.57 20.24 15.10
CA GLU A 225 15.42 20.50 15.98
C GLU A 225 14.37 21.32 15.21
N THR A 226 13.37 20.65 14.68
CA THR A 226 12.19 21.31 14.11
C THR A 226 11.17 21.52 15.23
N ASP A 227 11.41 22.53 16.06
CA ASP A 227 10.45 23.02 17.08
C ASP A 227 9.25 23.77 16.50
N GLN A 228 8.89 23.54 15.25
CA GLN A 228 7.80 24.26 14.59
C GLN A 228 6.84 23.35 13.82
N VAL A 229 6.26 22.35 14.44
CA VAL A 229 5.06 21.69 13.90
C VAL A 229 4.19 21.12 15.04
N VAL A 230 3.77 21.94 15.98
CA VAL A 230 2.82 21.50 17.01
C VAL A 230 1.54 22.34 17.06
N ASP A 231 1.34 23.31 16.19
CA ASP A 231 0.15 24.18 16.27
C ASP A 231 -0.81 24.15 15.07
N GLU A 232 -0.77 23.14 14.19
CA GLU A 232 -1.84 22.96 13.19
C GLU A 232 -2.10 21.48 12.86
N LEU A 233 -2.76 20.77 13.77
CA LEU A 233 -3.50 19.53 13.45
C LEU A 233 -4.78 19.42 14.30
#